data_d59c92afda2075b5f4f305055accee70
#
_entry.id   d59c92afda2075b5f4f305055accee70
#
_cell.length_a   1.000
_cell.length_b   1.000
_cell.length_c   1.000
_cell.angle_alpha   90.00
_cell.angle_beta   90.00
_cell.angle_gamma   90.00
#
_symmetry.space_group_name_H-M   'P 1'
#
loop_
_entity.id
_entity.type
_entity.pdbx_description
1 polymer ?
#
loop_
_entity_poly.entity_id
_entity_poly.type
_entity_poly.pdbx_seq_one_letter_code
_entity_poly.pdbx_strand_id
1 'polypeptide(L)'
;MSRELSRLLEHPAIWRGRSAARTRTLPTGFPVLDEGLPGGGWPQAGLIEILPSCFGAGELPLLLPALAAMTQRPQARWCAWVAPPLQPFAPAFAESGVVLERMLVVQTQRKDAGEKSALWAFEQTLRSGTCDMALAWLRNALPRQIRRLHLAAERGATLGVLFRPREAARNSSPAALRIAVEPAARGARVTLLKSRGGSRYPIELFFG
;
A
#
# COMPACT_ATOMS: atom_id res chain seq x y z
N MET A 1 -6.17 15.16 -37.14
CA MET A 1 -6.41 14.11 -36.14
C MET A 1 -7.89 13.79 -36.15
N SER A 2 -8.28 12.51 -36.41
CA SER A 2 -9.67 12.09 -36.58
C SER A 2 -10.47 12.26 -35.28
N ARG A 3 -11.76 12.71 -35.39
CA ARG A 3 -12.69 12.82 -34.24
C ARG A 3 -12.87 11.50 -33.45
N GLU A 4 -12.74 10.37 -34.14
CA GLU A 4 -12.78 9.04 -33.52
C GLU A 4 -11.56 8.77 -32.61
N LEU A 5 -10.37 9.18 -33.04
CA LEU A 5 -9.16 9.06 -32.23
C LEU A 5 -9.25 9.86 -30.94
N SER A 6 -9.85 11.07 -30.98
CA SER A 6 -10.08 11.89 -29.81
C SER A 6 -11.06 11.23 -28.81
N ARG A 7 -12.15 10.63 -29.31
CA ARG A 7 -13.11 9.88 -28.47
C ARG A 7 -12.50 8.62 -27.84
N LEU A 8 -11.72 7.86 -28.59
CA LEU A 8 -11.01 6.69 -28.06
C LEU A 8 -10.00 7.10 -26.97
N LEU A 9 -9.34 8.24 -27.16
CA LEU A 9 -8.36 8.76 -26.22
C LEU A 9 -8.98 9.38 -24.94
N GLU A 10 -10.27 9.62 -24.91
CA GLU A 10 -11.02 10.04 -23.71
C GLU A 10 -11.56 8.86 -22.88
N HIS A 11 -11.42 7.62 -23.40
CA HIS A 11 -11.89 6.43 -22.70
C HIS A 11 -11.06 6.17 -21.45
N PRO A 12 -11.69 5.97 -20.26
CA PRO A 12 -10.99 5.83 -18.96
C PRO A 12 -9.98 4.67 -18.90
N ALA A 13 -10.16 3.65 -19.74
CA ALA A 13 -9.26 2.48 -19.83
C ALA A 13 -8.04 2.71 -20.73
N ILE A 14 -7.98 3.81 -21.50
CA ILE A 14 -6.86 4.10 -22.39
C ILE A 14 -5.90 5.07 -21.71
N TRP A 15 -4.75 4.56 -21.30
CA TRP A 15 -3.70 5.36 -20.69
C TRP A 15 -2.89 6.13 -21.73
N ARG A 16 -2.90 7.44 -21.61
CA ARG A 16 -1.96 8.33 -22.31
C ARG A 16 -0.78 8.59 -21.41
N GLY A 17 0.41 8.18 -21.74
CA GLY A 17 1.65 8.26 -20.95
C GLY A 17 1.95 9.55 -20.17
N ARG A 18 1.13 10.59 -20.32
CA ARG A 18 1.19 11.86 -19.57
C ARG A 18 -0.14 12.26 -18.91
N SER A 19 -1.25 11.54 -19.15
CA SER A 19 -2.52 11.77 -18.50
C SER A 19 -2.79 10.58 -17.59
N ALA A 20 -2.42 10.69 -16.32
CA ALA A 20 -2.97 9.82 -15.30
C ALA A 20 -4.49 10.03 -15.34
N ALA A 21 -5.29 8.99 -15.68
CA ALA A 21 -6.67 8.97 -15.23
C ALA A 21 -6.61 9.38 -13.75
N ARG A 22 -7.46 10.33 -13.32
CA ARG A 22 -7.46 10.86 -11.94
C ARG A 22 -7.74 9.71 -10.97
N THR A 23 -6.71 8.93 -10.69
CA THR A 23 -6.76 7.93 -9.63
C THR A 23 -6.96 8.72 -8.36
N ARG A 24 -8.07 8.50 -7.68
CA ARG A 24 -8.27 9.11 -6.36
C ARG A 24 -7.13 8.63 -5.46
N THR A 25 -6.38 9.56 -4.93
CA THR A 25 -5.24 9.30 -4.06
C THR A 25 -5.49 9.86 -2.67
N LEU A 26 -4.73 9.37 -1.73
CA LEU A 26 -4.65 9.81 -0.36
C LEU A 26 -3.25 10.39 -0.14
N PRO A 27 -3.11 11.60 0.40
CA PRO A 27 -1.80 12.14 0.75
C PRO A 27 -1.01 11.16 1.62
N THR A 28 0.27 11.02 1.34
CA THR A 28 1.15 10.15 2.14
C THR A 28 1.47 10.76 3.50
N GLY A 29 1.35 12.08 3.61
CA GLY A 29 1.84 12.87 4.73
C GLY A 29 3.28 13.38 4.52
N PHE A 30 3.91 13.02 3.39
CA PHE A 30 5.24 13.45 3.00
C PHE A 30 5.17 14.12 1.63
N PRO A 31 5.17 15.48 1.56
CA PRO A 31 5.02 16.22 0.30
C PRO A 31 6.00 15.78 -0.79
N VAL A 32 7.27 15.53 -0.44
CA VAL A 32 8.31 15.07 -1.38
C VAL A 32 7.97 13.70 -1.98
N LEU A 33 7.32 12.82 -1.19
CA LEU A 33 6.87 11.52 -1.70
C LEU A 33 5.63 11.68 -2.58
N ASP A 34 4.71 12.56 -2.20
CA ASP A 34 3.50 12.84 -2.98
C ASP A 34 3.86 13.36 -4.39
N GLU A 35 4.85 14.25 -4.52
CA GLU A 35 5.35 14.73 -5.81
C GLU A 35 5.93 13.59 -6.68
N GLY A 36 6.52 12.58 -6.04
CA GLY A 36 7.08 11.41 -6.73
C GLY A 36 6.05 10.36 -7.12
N LEU A 37 4.87 10.35 -6.49
CA LEU A 37 3.84 9.34 -6.70
C LEU A 37 2.83 9.72 -7.78
N PRO A 38 2.34 8.74 -8.57
CA PRO A 38 1.26 8.97 -9.52
C PRO A 38 0.00 9.46 -8.82
N GLY A 39 -0.49 10.63 -9.21
CA GLY A 39 -1.69 11.23 -8.65
C GLY A 39 -1.49 11.92 -7.30
N GLY A 40 -0.23 12.09 -6.83
CA GLY A 40 0.10 12.87 -5.65
C GLY A 40 -0.22 12.18 -4.32
N GLY A 41 -0.01 10.86 -4.23
CA GLY A 41 -0.25 10.13 -2.98
C GLY A 41 -0.50 8.63 -3.16
N TRP A 42 -0.88 7.97 -2.06
CA TRP A 42 -1.27 6.57 -2.08
C TRP A 42 -2.55 6.36 -2.89
N PRO A 43 -2.68 5.27 -3.69
CA PRO A 43 -3.95 4.93 -4.32
C PRO A 43 -5.03 4.64 -3.26
N GLN A 44 -6.26 5.10 -3.49
CA GLN A 44 -7.36 4.82 -2.55
C GLN A 44 -7.83 3.37 -2.59
N ALA A 45 -7.55 2.64 -3.67
CA ALA A 45 -7.87 1.23 -3.82
C ALA A 45 -6.81 0.51 -4.64
N GLY A 46 -6.76 -0.81 -4.51
CA GLY A 46 -5.78 -1.67 -5.16
C GLY A 46 -4.63 -2.07 -4.25
N LEU A 47 -3.66 -2.80 -4.78
CA LEU A 47 -2.56 -3.36 -4.00
C LEU A 47 -1.26 -2.60 -4.28
N ILE A 48 -0.57 -2.21 -3.23
CA ILE A 48 0.82 -1.75 -3.27
C ILE A 48 1.73 -2.76 -2.57
N GLU A 49 2.98 -2.84 -3.01
CA GLU A 49 4.03 -3.62 -2.34
C GLU A 49 5.07 -2.70 -1.73
N ILE A 50 5.37 -2.91 -0.46
CA ILE A 50 6.47 -2.29 0.26
C ILE A 50 7.53 -3.37 0.52
N LEU A 51 8.76 -3.11 0.09
CA LEU A 51 9.89 -4.03 0.16
C LEU A 51 10.98 -3.43 1.04
N PRO A 52 10.87 -3.57 2.37
CA PRO A 52 11.91 -3.11 3.28
C PRO A 52 13.17 -3.96 3.13
N SER A 53 14.35 -3.35 3.33
CA SER A 53 15.64 -4.06 3.35
C SER A 53 15.80 -4.93 4.60
N CYS A 54 15.18 -4.50 5.70
CA CYS A 54 15.09 -5.20 6.98
C CYS A 54 13.83 -4.76 7.72
N PHE A 55 13.45 -5.47 8.78
CA PHE A 55 12.38 -5.00 9.67
C PHE A 55 12.81 -3.71 10.39
N GLY A 56 11.90 -2.74 10.47
CA GLY A 56 12.18 -1.45 11.09
C GLY A 56 12.94 -0.48 10.16
N ALA A 57 12.97 -0.73 8.85
CA ALA A 57 13.57 0.17 7.86
C ALA A 57 12.78 1.48 7.66
N GLY A 58 11.73 1.73 8.45
CA GLY A 58 10.83 2.88 8.31
C GLY A 58 9.56 2.57 7.51
N GLU A 59 9.28 1.29 7.24
CA GLU A 59 8.11 0.86 6.46
C GLU A 59 6.78 1.19 7.14
N LEU A 60 6.71 1.16 8.47
CA LEU A 60 5.51 1.52 9.22
C LEU A 60 5.36 3.04 9.41
N PRO A 61 6.40 3.78 9.86
CA PRO A 61 6.37 5.24 9.89
C PRO A 61 5.94 5.87 8.57
N LEU A 62 6.31 5.28 7.44
CA LEU A 62 5.89 5.70 6.11
C LEU A 62 4.36 5.71 5.92
N LEU A 63 3.63 4.85 6.63
CA LEU A 63 2.17 4.73 6.52
C LEU A 63 1.40 5.43 7.64
N LEU A 64 2.07 5.82 8.74
CA LEU A 64 1.40 6.39 9.92
C LEU A 64 0.56 7.63 9.61
N PRO A 65 1.04 8.63 8.83
CA PRO A 65 0.21 9.80 8.54
C PRO A 65 -1.06 9.44 7.76
N ALA A 66 -0.97 8.50 6.83
CA ALA A 66 -2.11 8.03 6.07
C ALA A 66 -3.09 7.22 6.95
N LEU A 67 -2.58 6.37 7.84
CA LEU A 67 -3.39 5.62 8.83
C LEU A 67 -4.13 6.58 9.77
N ALA A 68 -3.44 7.58 10.32
CA ALA A 68 -4.04 8.59 11.17
C ALA A 68 -5.17 9.34 10.43
N ALA A 69 -4.88 9.85 9.22
CA ALA A 69 -5.85 10.57 8.41
C ALA A 69 -7.08 9.70 8.05
N MET A 70 -6.89 8.41 7.77
CA MET A 70 -7.99 7.48 7.46
C MET A 70 -8.85 7.20 8.69
N THR A 71 -8.23 6.89 9.83
CA THR A 71 -8.95 6.47 11.04
C THR A 71 -9.71 7.61 11.71
N GLN A 72 -9.31 8.87 11.51
CA GLN A 72 -9.96 10.07 12.05
C GLN A 72 -11.19 10.54 11.26
N ARG A 73 -11.47 9.98 10.10
CA ARG A 73 -12.64 10.38 9.28
C ARG A 73 -13.95 10.03 10.02
N PRO A 74 -15.00 10.87 9.89
CA PRO A 74 -16.30 10.57 10.48
C PRO A 74 -16.88 9.21 10.03
N GLN A 75 -16.63 8.82 8.78
CA GLN A 75 -17.07 7.56 8.17
C GLN A 75 -15.91 6.60 7.94
N ALA A 76 -14.91 6.60 8.84
CA ALA A 76 -13.76 5.72 8.75
C ALA A 76 -14.20 4.25 8.82
N ARG A 77 -13.67 3.45 7.88
CA ARG A 77 -13.74 2.00 7.93
C ARG A 77 -12.57 1.46 8.77
N TRP A 78 -12.46 0.14 8.86
CA TRP A 78 -11.39 -0.50 9.60
C TRP A 78 -10.03 -0.35 8.90
N CYS A 79 -8.97 -0.31 9.69
CA CYS A 79 -7.59 -0.54 9.25
C CYS A 79 -7.14 -1.89 9.79
N ALA A 80 -7.04 -2.90 8.90
CA ALA A 80 -6.76 -4.27 9.30
C ALA A 80 -5.29 -4.63 9.14
N TRP A 81 -4.75 -5.37 10.10
CA TRP A 81 -3.38 -5.88 10.12
C TRP A 81 -3.43 -7.39 10.15
N VAL A 82 -3.05 -8.03 9.05
CA VAL A 82 -3.15 -9.48 8.88
C VAL A 82 -1.79 -10.12 9.08
N ALA A 83 -1.68 -10.98 10.08
CA ALA A 83 -0.47 -11.71 10.45
C ALA A 83 0.77 -10.81 10.60
N PRO A 84 0.69 -9.72 11.38
CA PRO A 84 1.86 -8.89 11.60
C PRO A 84 2.97 -9.74 12.26
N PRO A 85 4.25 -9.53 11.89
CA PRO A 85 5.37 -10.32 12.42
C PRO A 85 5.60 -10.09 13.91
N LEU A 86 5.22 -8.91 14.39
CA LEU A 86 5.29 -8.50 15.79
C LEU A 86 3.94 -7.93 16.21
N GLN A 87 3.65 -7.98 17.51
CA GLN A 87 2.48 -7.31 18.09
C GLN A 87 2.58 -5.80 17.86
N PRO A 88 1.60 -5.15 17.22
CA PRO A 88 1.58 -3.70 17.08
C PRO A 88 1.59 -3.01 18.47
N PHE A 89 2.47 -2.05 18.65
CA PHE A 89 2.57 -1.32 19.91
C PHE A 89 1.57 -0.16 19.90
N ALA A 90 0.40 -0.39 20.49
CA ALA A 90 -0.74 0.53 20.47
C ALA A 90 -0.42 1.98 20.94
N PRO A 91 0.40 2.22 21.99
CA PRO A 91 0.73 3.59 22.39
C PRO A 91 1.39 4.41 21.28
N ALA A 92 2.33 3.84 20.53
CA ALA A 92 3.00 4.55 19.44
C ALA A 92 2.03 4.94 18.31
N PHE A 93 1.03 4.09 18.03
CA PHE A 93 -0.01 4.43 17.04
C PHE A 93 -0.93 5.54 17.55
N ALA A 94 -1.31 5.51 18.82
CA ALA A 94 -2.11 6.57 19.44
C ALA A 94 -1.36 7.92 19.42
N GLU A 95 -0.09 7.93 19.78
CA GLU A 95 0.77 9.11 19.71
C GLU A 95 0.90 9.66 18.29
N SER A 96 0.86 8.78 17.28
CA SER A 96 0.85 9.17 15.87
C SER A 96 -0.53 9.62 15.36
N GLY A 97 -1.53 9.71 16.24
CA GLY A 97 -2.89 10.15 15.91
C GLY A 97 -3.79 9.08 15.28
N VAL A 98 -3.39 7.80 15.30
CA VAL A 98 -4.23 6.70 14.82
C VAL A 98 -5.31 6.38 15.86
N VAL A 99 -6.57 6.31 15.42
CA VAL A 99 -7.71 5.94 16.26
C VAL A 99 -7.71 4.41 16.44
N LEU A 100 -7.34 3.93 17.63
CA LEU A 100 -7.12 2.50 17.90
C LEU A 100 -8.39 1.68 17.77
N GLU A 101 -9.56 2.25 18.05
CA GLU A 101 -10.88 1.63 17.91
C GLU A 101 -11.22 1.30 16.44
N ARG A 102 -10.46 1.84 15.50
CA ARG A 102 -10.57 1.54 14.07
C ARG A 102 -9.51 0.54 13.58
N MET A 103 -8.67 0.03 14.48
CA MET A 103 -7.66 -0.97 14.14
C MET A 103 -8.16 -2.39 14.43
N LEU A 104 -7.92 -3.28 13.50
CA LEU A 104 -8.23 -4.71 13.63
C LEU A 104 -6.95 -5.52 13.39
N VAL A 105 -6.56 -6.34 14.36
CA VAL A 105 -5.42 -7.26 14.22
C VAL A 105 -5.92 -8.67 14.05
N VAL A 106 -5.64 -9.26 12.88
CA VAL A 106 -6.00 -10.62 12.53
C VAL A 106 -4.77 -11.51 12.71
N GLN A 107 -4.72 -12.25 13.82
CA GLN A 107 -3.68 -13.24 14.06
C GLN A 107 -4.00 -14.53 13.30
N THR A 108 -3.01 -15.07 12.61
CA THR A 108 -3.12 -16.39 11.98
C THR A 108 -2.27 -17.40 12.73
N GLN A 109 -2.73 -18.64 12.81
CA GLN A 109 -1.98 -19.69 13.51
C GLN A 109 -0.61 -19.89 12.87
N ARG A 110 0.44 -19.84 13.68
CA ARG A 110 1.86 -19.86 13.23
C ARG A 110 2.38 -21.24 12.79
N LYS A 111 1.63 -22.35 12.99
CA LYS A 111 2.07 -23.69 12.64
C LYS A 111 1.66 -24.05 11.21
N ASP A 112 2.61 -24.42 10.39
CA ASP A 112 2.58 -25.02 9.04
C ASP A 112 1.62 -24.43 7.95
N ALA A 113 0.51 -23.84 8.31
CA ALA A 113 -0.44 -23.20 7.38
C ALA A 113 -0.37 -21.65 7.41
N GLY A 114 0.53 -21.06 8.20
CA GLY A 114 0.49 -19.64 8.55
C GLY A 114 0.43 -18.69 7.36
N GLU A 115 1.26 -18.89 6.33
CA GLU A 115 1.26 -18.00 5.16
C GLU A 115 0.04 -18.19 4.25
N LYS A 116 -0.48 -19.42 4.14
CA LYS A 116 -1.72 -19.70 3.38
C LYS A 116 -2.94 -19.09 4.08
N SER A 117 -3.02 -19.21 5.39
CA SER A 117 -4.09 -18.62 6.21
C SER A 117 -4.01 -17.09 6.18
N ALA A 118 -2.82 -16.52 6.27
CA ALA A 118 -2.60 -15.08 6.15
C ALA A 118 -3.00 -14.56 4.76
N LEU A 119 -2.63 -15.25 3.70
CA LEU A 119 -3.02 -14.91 2.33
C LEU A 119 -4.55 -14.93 2.16
N TRP A 120 -5.20 -15.97 2.67
CA TRP A 120 -6.65 -16.09 2.62
C TRP A 120 -7.34 -14.99 3.42
N ALA A 121 -6.92 -14.77 4.67
CA ALA A 121 -7.48 -13.74 5.54
C ALA A 121 -7.31 -12.34 4.92
N PHE A 122 -6.13 -12.04 4.37
CA PHE A 122 -5.87 -10.79 3.69
C PHE A 122 -6.78 -10.59 2.47
N GLU A 123 -6.95 -11.64 1.64
CA GLU A 123 -7.86 -11.58 0.49
C GLU A 123 -9.31 -11.31 0.91
N GLN A 124 -9.81 -11.99 1.96
CA GLN A 124 -11.17 -11.75 2.47
C GLN A 124 -11.31 -10.32 3.01
N THR A 125 -10.33 -9.85 3.75
CA THR A 125 -10.29 -8.47 4.26
C THR A 125 -10.35 -7.44 3.14
N LEU A 126 -9.51 -7.61 2.11
CA LEU A 126 -9.50 -6.71 0.95
C LEU A 126 -10.83 -6.68 0.22
N ARG A 127 -11.48 -7.85 0.06
CA ARG A 127 -12.73 -8.00 -0.70
C ARG A 127 -13.97 -7.56 0.07
N SER A 128 -13.91 -7.50 1.39
CA SER A 128 -15.07 -7.25 2.25
C SER A 128 -15.71 -5.87 2.05
N GLY A 129 -14.93 -4.88 1.61
CA GLY A 129 -15.37 -3.49 1.54
C GLY A 129 -15.53 -2.81 2.90
N THR A 130 -15.12 -3.47 3.99
CA THR A 130 -15.24 -2.93 5.36
C THR A 130 -13.97 -2.22 5.85
N CYS A 131 -12.89 -2.25 5.05
CA CYS A 131 -11.62 -1.64 5.41
C CYS A 131 -11.27 -0.48 4.45
N ASP A 132 -10.70 0.59 5.00
CA ASP A 132 -10.03 1.64 4.21
C ASP A 132 -8.61 1.20 3.82
N MET A 133 -7.90 0.56 4.77
CA MET A 133 -6.57 0.01 4.54
C MET A 133 -6.47 -1.38 5.15
N ALA A 134 -5.74 -2.26 4.48
CA ALA A 134 -5.37 -3.56 5.02
C ALA A 134 -3.88 -3.82 4.75
N LEU A 135 -3.16 -4.23 5.77
CA LEU A 135 -1.74 -4.53 5.74
C LEU A 135 -1.52 -6.03 5.94
N ALA A 136 -0.57 -6.62 5.20
CA ALA A 136 -0.18 -8.02 5.41
C ALA A 136 1.32 -8.25 5.14
N TRP A 137 1.90 -9.22 5.80
CA TRP A 137 3.30 -9.64 5.66
C TRP A 137 3.35 -11.04 5.06
N LEU A 138 3.64 -11.12 3.74
CA LEU A 138 3.71 -12.37 3.00
C LEU A 138 5.06 -12.48 2.26
N ARG A 139 5.84 -13.49 2.59
CA ARG A 139 7.20 -13.66 2.02
C ARG A 139 7.15 -14.22 0.60
N ASN A 140 6.31 -15.25 0.39
CA ASN A 140 6.34 -16.12 -0.79
C ASN A 140 5.10 -15.99 -1.69
N ALA A 141 4.46 -14.80 -1.71
CA ALA A 141 3.30 -14.59 -2.57
C ALA A 141 3.65 -14.68 -4.06
N LEU A 142 2.98 -15.56 -4.78
CA LEU A 142 3.15 -15.78 -6.22
C LEU A 142 2.48 -14.67 -7.05
N PRO A 143 2.92 -14.37 -8.27
CA PRO A 143 2.33 -13.33 -9.10
C PRO A 143 0.81 -13.49 -9.31
N ARG A 144 0.31 -14.72 -9.48
CA ARG A 144 -1.12 -15.01 -9.58
C ARG A 144 -1.91 -14.64 -8.31
N GLN A 145 -1.30 -14.85 -7.14
CA GLN A 145 -1.90 -14.50 -5.85
C GLN A 145 -1.93 -12.97 -5.68
N ILE A 146 -0.84 -12.29 -6.01
CA ILE A 146 -0.74 -10.82 -5.97
C ILE A 146 -1.79 -10.20 -6.91
N ARG A 147 -2.00 -10.76 -8.12
CA ARG A 147 -3.05 -10.30 -9.03
C ARG A 147 -4.44 -10.46 -8.41
N ARG A 148 -4.70 -11.59 -7.76
CA ARG A 148 -5.98 -11.86 -7.09
C ARG A 148 -6.21 -10.89 -5.93
N LEU A 149 -5.20 -10.63 -5.11
CA LEU A 149 -5.24 -9.63 -4.04
C LEU A 149 -5.52 -8.23 -4.60
N HIS A 150 -4.86 -7.85 -5.69
CA HIS A 150 -5.07 -6.55 -6.33
C HIS A 150 -6.53 -6.36 -6.78
N LEU A 151 -7.09 -7.36 -7.46
CA LEU A 151 -8.50 -7.33 -7.88
C LEU A 151 -9.46 -7.34 -6.69
N ALA A 152 -9.14 -8.05 -5.61
CA ALA A 152 -9.93 -8.04 -4.37
C ALA A 152 -9.93 -6.64 -3.73
N ALA A 153 -8.76 -5.99 -3.68
CA ALA A 153 -8.61 -4.63 -3.16
C ALA A 153 -9.39 -3.59 -3.98
N GLU A 154 -9.35 -3.70 -5.32
CA GLU A 154 -10.16 -2.83 -6.19
C GLU A 154 -11.66 -3.02 -5.95
N ARG A 155 -12.15 -4.27 -5.87
CA ARG A 155 -13.57 -4.58 -5.62
C ARG A 155 -14.06 -4.07 -4.27
N GLY A 156 -13.24 -4.22 -3.22
CA GLY A 156 -13.57 -3.74 -1.87
C GLY A 156 -13.30 -2.26 -1.65
N ALA A 157 -12.80 -1.54 -2.68
CA ALA A 157 -12.36 -0.14 -2.55
C ALA A 157 -11.43 0.05 -1.34
N THR A 158 -10.47 -0.86 -1.15
CA THR A 158 -9.53 -0.93 -0.03
C THR A 158 -8.11 -0.71 -0.54
N LEU A 159 -7.30 0.08 0.17
CA LEU A 159 -5.86 0.11 -0.04
C LEU A 159 -5.22 -1.12 0.61
N GLY A 160 -4.77 -2.07 -0.20
CA GLY A 160 -3.98 -3.20 0.26
C GLY A 160 -2.49 -2.86 0.27
N VAL A 161 -1.83 -3.06 1.42
CA VAL A 161 -0.39 -2.89 1.59
C VAL A 161 0.23 -4.26 1.87
N LEU A 162 1.06 -4.73 0.96
CA LEU A 162 1.72 -6.02 1.08
C LEU A 162 3.21 -5.82 1.35
N PHE A 163 3.64 -6.17 2.56
CA PHE A 163 5.06 -6.19 2.91
C PHE A 163 5.70 -7.49 2.45
N ARG A 164 6.82 -7.37 1.73
CA ARG A 164 7.58 -8.51 1.20
C ARG A 164 9.07 -8.29 1.39
N PRO A 165 9.87 -9.37 1.45
CA PRO A 165 11.32 -9.24 1.48
C PRO A 165 11.86 -8.46 0.28
N ARG A 166 12.98 -7.77 0.47
CA ARG A 166 13.65 -6.95 -0.57
C ARG A 166 13.95 -7.74 -1.85
N GLU A 167 14.23 -9.02 -1.72
CA GLU A 167 14.53 -9.96 -2.81
C GLU A 167 13.35 -10.10 -3.79
N ALA A 168 12.13 -9.87 -3.33
CA ALA A 168 10.94 -9.87 -4.17
C ALA A 168 10.98 -8.81 -5.27
N ALA A 169 11.85 -7.79 -5.15
CA ALA A 169 12.07 -6.78 -6.18
C ALA A 169 12.53 -7.36 -7.52
N ARG A 170 13.23 -8.51 -7.51
CA ARG A 170 13.73 -9.20 -8.70
C ARG A 170 12.61 -9.80 -9.56
N ASN A 171 11.45 -10.03 -8.97
CA ASN A 171 10.32 -10.64 -9.66
C ASN A 171 9.36 -9.57 -10.17
N SER A 172 8.73 -9.82 -11.34
CA SER A 172 7.63 -8.99 -11.80
C SER A 172 6.43 -9.08 -10.86
N SER A 173 5.67 -7.99 -10.74
CA SER A 173 4.48 -7.97 -9.89
C SER A 173 3.33 -7.20 -10.56
N PRO A 174 2.09 -7.69 -10.45
CA PRO A 174 0.89 -6.99 -10.90
C PRO A 174 0.43 -5.87 -9.96
N ALA A 175 1.08 -5.65 -8.81
CA ALA A 175 0.74 -4.54 -7.91
C ALA A 175 0.79 -3.18 -8.62
N ALA A 176 -0.07 -2.25 -8.21
CA ALA A 176 -0.17 -0.92 -8.81
C ALA A 176 1.08 -0.07 -8.57
N LEU A 177 1.63 -0.18 -7.37
CA LEU A 177 2.83 0.53 -6.94
C LEU A 177 3.75 -0.45 -6.21
N ARG A 178 5.05 -0.31 -6.42
CA ARG A 178 6.10 -1.04 -5.67
C ARG A 178 7.16 -0.08 -5.22
N ILE A 179 7.47 -0.12 -3.96
CA ILE A 179 8.50 0.71 -3.35
C ILE A 179 9.45 -0.13 -2.52
N ALA A 180 10.73 0.23 -2.61
CA ALA A 180 11.74 -0.26 -1.69
C ALA A 180 11.96 0.75 -0.58
N VAL A 181 12.18 0.26 0.63
CA VAL A 181 12.43 1.10 1.80
C VAL A 181 13.74 0.64 2.45
N GLU A 182 14.63 1.59 2.66
CA GLU A 182 15.92 1.38 3.31
C GLU A 182 16.06 2.36 4.47
N PRO A 183 16.66 1.97 5.60
CA PRO A 183 16.85 2.89 6.70
C PRO A 183 17.79 4.02 6.29
N ALA A 184 17.54 5.23 6.80
CA ALA A 184 18.40 6.39 6.69
C ALA A 184 18.65 6.98 8.09
N ALA A 185 19.61 7.89 8.21
CA ALA A 185 20.06 8.38 9.53
C ALA A 185 18.95 9.00 10.39
N ARG A 186 17.92 9.59 9.80
CA ARG A 186 16.77 10.22 10.49
C ARG A 186 15.42 9.86 9.84
N GLY A 187 15.32 8.65 9.26
CA GLY A 187 14.09 8.26 8.59
C GLY A 187 14.29 7.11 7.64
N ALA A 188 13.82 7.23 6.40
CA ALA A 188 13.96 6.18 5.40
C ALA A 188 14.27 6.75 4.02
N ARG A 189 14.99 5.95 3.22
CA ARG A 189 15.15 6.15 1.78
C ARG A 189 14.13 5.29 1.05
N VAL A 190 13.29 5.93 0.26
CA VAL A 190 12.23 5.29 -0.53
C VAL A 190 12.60 5.32 -2.00
N THR A 191 12.56 4.16 -2.67
CA THR A 191 12.81 4.05 -4.11
C THR A 191 11.59 3.45 -4.80
N LEU A 192 11.06 4.15 -5.81
CA LEU A 192 9.95 3.65 -6.62
C LEU A 192 10.47 2.62 -7.62
N LEU A 193 10.16 1.35 -7.38
CA LEU A 193 10.54 0.23 -8.26
C LEU A 193 9.56 0.07 -9.42
N LYS A 194 8.28 0.35 -9.19
CA LYS A 194 7.21 0.32 -10.19
C LYS A 194 6.17 1.38 -9.84
N SER A 195 5.92 2.27 -10.79
CA SER A 195 4.82 3.24 -10.73
C SER A 195 4.39 3.60 -12.15
N ARG A 196 3.14 3.98 -12.33
CA ARG A 196 2.66 4.51 -13.62
C ARG A 196 2.95 6.01 -13.69
N GLY A 197 4.13 6.37 -14.19
CA GLY A 197 4.51 7.79 -14.40
C GLY A 197 5.12 8.50 -13.19
N GLY A 198 5.50 7.77 -12.14
CA GLY A 198 6.21 8.31 -10.99
C GLY A 198 7.72 8.46 -11.20
N SER A 199 8.37 9.20 -10.30
CA SER A 199 9.81 9.37 -10.25
C SER A 199 10.52 8.02 -10.04
N ARG A 200 11.71 7.89 -10.64
CA ARG A 200 12.58 6.71 -10.41
C ARG A 200 13.76 7.03 -9.48
N TYR A 201 13.85 8.25 -9.00
CA TYR A 201 14.93 8.65 -8.10
C TYR A 201 14.60 8.28 -6.66
N PRO A 202 15.61 7.92 -5.86
CA PRO A 202 15.42 7.72 -4.43
C PRO A 202 14.95 9.00 -3.75
N ILE A 203 14.00 8.87 -2.83
CA ILE A 203 13.44 9.96 -2.03
C ILE A 203 13.83 9.72 -0.58
N GLU A 204 14.46 10.69 0.05
CA GLU A 204 14.77 10.64 1.47
C GLU A 204 13.62 11.26 2.27
N LEU A 205 13.11 10.49 3.22
CA LEU A 205 12.06 10.90 4.13
C LEU A 205 12.62 11.01 5.54
N PHE A 206 12.21 12.06 6.24
CA PHE A 206 12.54 12.27 7.64
C PHE A 206 11.32 11.98 8.48
N PHE A 207 11.50 11.15 9.51
CA PHE A 207 10.47 10.89 10.51
C PHE A 207 10.76 11.76 11.73
N GLY A 208 9.78 12.58 12.12
CA GLY A 208 9.85 13.42 13.31
C GLY A 208 9.66 12.64 14.61
#